data_f87d0cd6ccf07d08cc37318a9b86b393
#
_entry.id   f87d0cd6ccf07d08cc37318a9b86b393
#
_cell.length_a   1.000
_cell.length_b   1.000
_cell.length_c   1.000
_cell.angle_alpha   90.00
_cell.angle_beta   90.00
_cell.angle_gamma   90.00
#
_symmetry.space_group_name_H-M   'P 1'
#
loop_
_entity.id
_entity.type
_entity.pdbx_description
1 polymer ?
#
loop_
_entity_poly.entity_id
_entity_poly.type
_entity_poly.pdbx_seq_one_letter_code
_entity_poly.pdbx_strand_id
1 'polypeptide(L)'
;MRLCWQVILLLVGSILSFPAHAQSRIDCNALNSKILKYPVHYCVYLPAGYDAGAKKTPAQRYPILYFLHGLGDNEQTLFNSGGWTLLDDLRQKHKVGDFLIVAPEGRRGFYINSADGSVRYSDFFLQEFIPAIESKYRVSSGRRNRAISGISMGGYGALRFAFSHPELFSAASAQSAALITESPQELDAADRSGAPLGKTLAAVFGNPIDVAHWKNNSPFVLAQRNAVALRKVAIYFNCGQDDNYGFEKGAAALHDQLQKEGVKHEYHPYPGDHSLTYFLSHFEEVLIFHSRAFGLLP
;
A
#
# COMPACT_ATOMS: atom_id res chain seq x y z
N MET A 1 -27.58 71.36 39.52
CA MET A 1 -27.58 69.91 39.46
C MET A 1 -27.66 69.41 37.99
N ARG A 2 -26.56 68.97 37.41
CA ARG A 2 -26.54 68.41 36.02
C ARG A 2 -26.37 66.92 36.15
N LEU A 3 -27.39 66.12 35.76
CA LEU A 3 -27.28 64.63 35.66
C LEU A 3 -26.53 64.26 34.39
N CYS A 4 -25.37 63.60 34.54
CA CYS A 4 -24.68 62.94 33.45
C CYS A 4 -25.28 61.57 33.26
N TRP A 5 -25.87 61.28 32.09
CA TRP A 5 -26.25 59.96 31.65
C TRP A 5 -25.09 59.28 30.99
N GLN A 6 -24.55 58.24 31.60
CA GLN A 6 -23.57 57.35 30.96
C GLN A 6 -24.33 56.30 30.15
N VAL A 7 -24.14 56.32 28.84
CA VAL A 7 -24.62 55.29 27.93
C VAL A 7 -23.57 54.15 27.91
N ILE A 8 -23.90 53.02 28.48
CA ILE A 8 -23.10 51.79 28.40
C ILE A 8 -23.42 51.10 27.05
N LEU A 9 -22.52 51.17 26.08
CA LEU A 9 -22.60 50.38 24.85
C LEU A 9 -22.15 48.93 25.15
N LEU A 10 -23.09 48.00 25.22
CA LEU A 10 -22.84 46.56 25.24
C LEU A 10 -22.46 46.12 23.83
N LEU A 11 -21.14 45.92 23.57
CA LEU A 11 -20.64 45.26 22.38
C LEU A 11 -20.93 43.73 22.51
N VAL A 12 -22.01 43.27 21.89
CA VAL A 12 -22.27 41.84 21.68
C VAL A 12 -21.33 41.35 20.59
N GLY A 13 -20.19 40.84 21.00
CA GLY A 13 -19.25 40.16 20.07
C GLY A 13 -19.88 38.85 19.61
N SER A 14 -20.37 38.80 18.38
CA SER A 14 -20.76 37.55 17.72
C SER A 14 -19.51 36.72 17.51
N ILE A 15 -19.30 35.71 18.34
CA ILE A 15 -18.27 34.67 18.11
C ILE A 15 -18.74 33.89 16.89
N LEU A 16 -18.19 34.23 15.73
CA LEU A 16 -18.28 33.39 14.52
C LEU A 16 -17.55 32.08 14.82
N SER A 17 -18.28 31.07 15.28
CA SER A 17 -17.78 29.71 15.37
C SER A 17 -17.56 29.19 13.95
N PHE A 18 -16.32 29.33 13.44
CA PHE A 18 -15.93 28.61 12.24
C PHE A 18 -16.07 27.11 12.54
N PRO A 19 -16.76 26.33 11.71
CA PRO A 19 -16.79 24.90 11.91
C PRO A 19 -15.33 24.38 11.87
N ALA A 20 -14.87 23.80 12.96
CA ALA A 20 -13.58 23.15 12.99
C ALA A 20 -13.58 22.12 11.86
N HIS A 21 -12.80 22.38 10.81
CA HIS A 21 -12.63 21.40 9.73
C HIS A 21 -12.06 20.15 10.37
N ALA A 22 -12.82 19.08 10.31
CA ALA A 22 -12.33 17.79 10.79
C ALA A 22 -11.02 17.46 10.05
N GLN A 23 -9.94 17.26 10.81
CA GLN A 23 -8.63 16.92 10.24
C GLN A 23 -8.50 15.41 10.03
N SER A 24 -7.75 15.02 9.03
CA SER A 24 -7.26 13.65 8.90
C SER A 24 -6.24 13.36 10.01
N ARG A 25 -6.04 12.10 10.32
CA ARG A 25 -5.04 11.69 11.32
C ARG A 25 -4.41 10.34 10.98
N ILE A 26 -3.25 10.11 11.58
CA ILE A 26 -2.57 8.83 11.53
C ILE A 26 -2.67 8.16 12.89
N ASP A 27 -3.22 6.95 12.93
CA ASP A 27 -3.25 6.09 14.10
C ASP A 27 -2.18 5.00 13.97
N CYS A 28 -1.14 5.04 14.81
CA CYS A 28 -0.13 3.98 14.86
C CYS A 28 -0.37 3.06 16.05
N ASN A 29 -0.30 1.76 15.81
CA ASN A 29 -0.62 0.71 16.76
C ASN A 29 0.25 -0.52 16.52
N ALA A 30 0.08 -1.56 17.34
CA ALA A 30 0.66 -2.87 17.12
C ALA A 30 -0.39 -3.97 17.25
N LEU A 31 -0.26 -5.00 16.44
CA LEU A 31 -1.05 -6.23 16.52
C LEU A 31 -0.16 -7.37 17.03
N ASN A 32 -0.49 -7.93 18.19
CA ASN A 32 0.20 -9.12 18.71
C ASN A 32 -0.18 -10.35 17.87
N SER A 33 0.74 -10.78 17.02
CA SER A 33 0.50 -11.92 16.14
C SER A 33 0.68 -13.25 16.86
N LYS A 34 -0.30 -14.13 16.71
CA LYS A 34 -0.20 -15.54 17.15
C LYS A 34 0.62 -16.38 16.18
N ILE A 35 0.61 -16.03 14.90
CA ILE A 35 1.36 -16.71 13.84
C ILE A 35 2.84 -16.35 13.92
N LEU A 36 3.17 -15.04 13.99
CA LEU A 36 4.56 -14.56 14.00
C LEU A 36 5.21 -14.59 15.39
N LYS A 37 4.40 -14.70 16.47
CA LYS A 37 4.86 -14.71 17.87
C LYS A 37 5.53 -13.41 18.36
N TYR A 38 5.29 -12.31 17.66
CA TYR A 38 5.75 -10.98 18.06
C TYR A 38 4.73 -9.90 17.63
N PRO A 39 4.77 -8.71 18.24
CA PRO A 39 3.94 -7.60 17.80
C PRO A 39 4.41 -7.09 16.44
N VAL A 40 3.45 -6.84 15.54
CA VAL A 40 3.66 -6.17 14.25
C VAL A 40 3.09 -4.78 14.32
N HIS A 41 3.93 -3.76 14.14
CA HIS A 41 3.51 -2.38 14.11
C HIS A 41 2.78 -2.05 12.80
N TYR A 42 1.87 -1.09 12.86
CA TYR A 42 1.18 -0.58 11.69
C TYR A 42 0.66 0.83 11.94
N CYS A 43 0.55 1.62 10.89
CA CYS A 43 -0.09 2.92 10.92
C CYS A 43 -1.28 2.98 9.96
N VAL A 44 -2.31 3.74 10.34
CA VAL A 44 -3.54 3.89 9.58
C VAL A 44 -3.82 5.36 9.35
N TYR A 45 -3.90 5.77 8.08
CA TYR A 45 -4.48 7.05 7.70
C TYR A 45 -6.01 6.98 7.80
N LEU A 46 -6.58 7.91 8.55
CA LEU A 46 -8.02 8.11 8.71
C LEU A 46 -8.42 9.46 8.11
N PRO A 47 -9.32 9.49 7.10
CA PRO A 47 -9.66 10.71 6.39
C PRO A 47 -10.37 11.72 7.29
N ALA A 48 -10.30 12.99 6.94
CA ALA A 48 -11.04 14.05 7.59
C ALA A 48 -12.53 13.69 7.64
N GLY A 49 -13.15 13.88 8.81
CA GLY A 49 -14.55 13.48 9.04
C GLY A 49 -14.74 12.00 9.41
N TYR A 50 -13.68 11.21 9.50
CA TYR A 50 -13.80 9.82 9.95
C TYR A 50 -14.58 9.72 11.26
N ASP A 51 -14.21 10.42 12.32
CA ASP A 51 -14.89 10.33 13.62
C ASP A 51 -16.33 10.84 13.59
N ALA A 52 -16.61 11.90 12.84
CA ALA A 52 -17.96 12.39 12.62
C ALA A 52 -18.85 11.37 11.89
N GLY A 53 -18.27 10.61 10.96
CA GLY A 53 -18.94 9.53 10.24
C GLY A 53 -19.42 8.38 11.14
N ALA A 54 -18.84 8.22 12.33
CA ALA A 54 -19.29 7.23 13.33
C ALA A 54 -20.68 7.55 13.88
N LYS A 55 -21.08 8.82 13.90
CA LYS A 55 -22.37 9.31 14.41
C LYS A 55 -23.49 9.20 13.38
N LYS A 56 -23.21 8.88 12.13
CA LYS A 56 -24.22 8.66 11.09
C LYS A 56 -24.98 7.36 11.34
N THR A 57 -26.20 7.28 10.84
CA THR A 57 -27.03 6.06 10.92
C THR A 57 -27.48 5.67 9.52
N PRO A 58 -26.94 4.59 8.93
CA PRO A 58 -25.86 3.74 9.45
C PRO A 58 -24.51 4.46 9.49
N ALA A 59 -23.58 3.99 10.35
CA ALA A 59 -22.24 4.55 10.43
C ALA A 59 -21.51 4.45 9.09
N GLN A 60 -20.85 5.55 8.69
CA GLN A 60 -20.10 5.60 7.42
C GLN A 60 -18.92 4.63 7.46
N ARG A 61 -18.78 3.83 6.41
CA ARG A 61 -17.68 2.91 6.19
C ARG A 61 -16.89 3.31 4.95
N TYR A 62 -15.65 2.88 4.87
CA TYR A 62 -14.68 3.33 3.86
C TYR A 62 -14.01 2.14 3.18
N PRO A 63 -13.67 2.26 1.90
CA PRO A 63 -12.70 1.35 1.28
C PRO A 63 -11.34 1.41 1.97
N ILE A 64 -10.52 0.39 1.77
CA ILE A 64 -9.21 0.27 2.40
C ILE A 64 -8.13 -0.09 1.37
N LEU A 65 -7.02 0.64 1.44
CA LEU A 65 -5.78 0.39 0.71
C LEU A 65 -4.72 -0.11 1.69
N TYR A 66 -4.26 -1.33 1.53
CA TYR A 66 -3.08 -1.84 2.22
C TYR A 66 -1.83 -1.39 1.47
N PHE A 67 -0.95 -0.63 2.13
CA PHE A 67 0.27 -0.10 1.54
C PHE A 67 1.49 -0.79 2.14
N LEU A 68 2.33 -1.39 1.30
CA LEU A 68 3.51 -2.17 1.68
C LEU A 68 4.77 -1.36 1.39
N HIS A 69 5.58 -1.13 2.43
CA HIS A 69 6.81 -0.32 2.35
C HIS A 69 7.98 -1.05 1.65
N GLY A 70 9.01 -0.31 1.26
CA GLY A 70 10.23 -0.81 0.65
C GLY A 70 11.19 -1.49 1.64
N LEU A 71 12.26 -2.07 1.12
CA LEU A 71 13.30 -2.71 1.93
C LEU A 71 14.08 -1.66 2.74
N GLY A 72 14.09 -1.81 4.06
CA GLY A 72 14.74 -0.86 4.97
C GLY A 72 13.82 0.22 5.52
N ASP A 73 12.62 0.33 5.00
CA ASP A 73 11.55 1.20 5.50
C ASP A 73 10.74 0.53 6.61
N ASN A 74 9.69 1.23 7.08
CA ASN A 74 8.74 0.75 8.08
C ASN A 74 7.33 1.30 7.81
N GLU A 75 6.39 1.00 8.72
CA GLU A 75 4.99 1.38 8.65
C GLU A 75 4.72 2.90 8.64
N GLN A 76 5.70 3.71 9.07
CA GLN A 76 5.58 5.17 9.16
C GLN A 76 6.15 5.88 7.93
N THR A 77 7.00 5.21 7.14
CA THR A 77 7.79 5.84 6.08
C THR A 77 6.92 6.61 5.09
N LEU A 78 5.83 6.02 4.60
CA LEU A 78 4.92 6.71 3.66
C LEU A 78 4.41 8.04 4.23
N PHE A 79 3.96 8.02 5.48
CA PHE A 79 3.30 9.17 6.10
C PHE A 79 4.31 10.27 6.46
N ASN A 80 5.46 9.89 6.99
CA ASN A 80 6.53 10.82 7.38
C ASN A 80 7.25 11.44 6.18
N SER A 81 7.19 10.78 5.01
CA SER A 81 7.82 11.25 3.78
C SER A 81 6.95 12.17 2.92
N GLY A 82 5.80 12.61 3.42
CA GLY A 82 4.91 13.52 2.70
C GLY A 82 3.68 12.87 2.06
N GLY A 83 3.56 11.54 2.08
CA GLY A 83 2.40 10.84 1.52
C GLY A 83 1.08 11.24 2.17
N TRP A 84 1.08 11.54 3.46
CA TRP A 84 -0.11 12.08 4.16
C TRP A 84 -0.52 13.45 3.60
N THR A 85 0.43 14.39 3.52
CA THR A 85 0.16 15.75 3.03
C THR A 85 -0.35 15.73 1.59
N LEU A 86 0.26 14.90 0.73
CA LEU A 86 -0.19 14.73 -0.65
C LEU A 86 -1.62 14.20 -0.71
N LEU A 87 -1.94 13.17 0.08
CA LEU A 87 -3.29 12.60 0.10
C LEU A 87 -4.34 13.61 0.55
N ASP A 88 -4.06 14.41 1.59
CA ASP A 88 -4.98 15.46 2.05
C ASP A 88 -5.16 16.56 1.03
N ASP A 89 -4.09 16.99 0.33
CA ASP A 89 -4.16 17.97 -0.76
C ASP A 89 -5.04 17.45 -1.91
N LEU A 90 -4.83 16.20 -2.33
CA LEU A 90 -5.64 15.58 -3.39
C LEU A 90 -7.11 15.44 -3.01
N ARG A 91 -7.39 15.14 -1.74
CA ARG A 91 -8.77 15.09 -1.22
C ARG A 91 -9.42 16.47 -1.23
N GLN A 92 -8.72 17.51 -0.77
CA GLN A 92 -9.22 18.88 -0.79
C GLN A 92 -9.50 19.38 -2.21
N LYS A 93 -8.68 18.95 -3.17
CA LYS A 93 -8.84 19.22 -4.61
C LYS A 93 -9.87 18.32 -5.31
N HIS A 94 -10.54 17.44 -4.58
CA HIS A 94 -11.49 16.44 -5.11
C HIS A 94 -10.91 15.52 -6.19
N LYS A 95 -9.59 15.31 -6.18
CA LYS A 95 -8.89 14.38 -7.08
C LYS A 95 -8.94 12.94 -6.59
N VAL A 96 -9.18 12.72 -5.31
CA VAL A 96 -9.38 11.42 -4.70
C VAL A 96 -10.52 11.48 -3.69
N GLY A 97 -11.22 10.37 -3.50
CA GLY A 97 -12.27 10.24 -2.48
C GLY A 97 -11.73 9.76 -1.14
N ASP A 98 -12.64 9.46 -0.22
CA ASP A 98 -12.31 9.03 1.14
C ASP A 98 -12.09 7.51 1.22
N PHE A 99 -10.88 7.08 1.53
CA PHE A 99 -10.55 5.70 1.87
C PHE A 99 -9.45 5.65 2.95
N LEU A 100 -9.32 4.52 3.62
CA LEU A 100 -8.25 4.29 4.59
C LEU A 100 -7.00 3.81 3.88
N ILE A 101 -5.82 4.22 4.39
CA ILE A 101 -4.55 3.60 4.01
C ILE A 101 -3.94 2.96 5.25
N VAL A 102 -3.59 1.69 5.16
CA VAL A 102 -3.00 0.92 6.26
C VAL A 102 -1.64 0.39 5.83
N ALA A 103 -0.60 0.80 6.55
CA ALA A 103 0.77 0.36 6.31
C ALA A 103 1.23 -0.55 7.46
N PRO A 104 1.37 -1.87 7.26
CA PRO A 104 1.98 -2.76 8.23
C PRO A 104 3.50 -2.78 8.13
N GLU A 105 4.20 -3.03 9.24
CA GLU A 105 5.62 -3.35 9.24
C GLU A 105 5.87 -4.70 8.54
N GLY A 106 6.63 -4.68 7.45
CA GLY A 106 6.98 -5.86 6.64
C GLY A 106 8.38 -6.39 6.88
N ARG A 107 9.19 -5.68 7.70
CA ARG A 107 10.61 -5.95 7.89
C ARG A 107 11.34 -6.11 6.54
N ARG A 108 12.11 -7.20 6.38
CA ARG A 108 12.90 -7.51 5.17
C ARG A 108 12.41 -8.79 4.47
N GLY A 109 11.18 -9.24 4.75
CA GLY A 109 10.69 -10.58 4.39
C GLY A 109 9.90 -10.66 3.08
N PHE A 110 9.94 -9.65 2.21
CA PHE A 110 9.20 -9.62 0.94
C PHE A 110 7.70 -9.89 1.11
N TYR A 111 7.18 -9.78 2.34
CA TYR A 111 5.77 -10.02 2.69
C TYR A 111 5.31 -11.46 2.41
N ILE A 112 6.23 -12.41 2.34
CA ILE A 112 5.94 -13.83 2.11
C ILE A 112 6.31 -14.68 3.34
N ASN A 113 5.90 -15.91 3.34
CA ASN A 113 6.46 -16.89 4.28
C ASN A 113 7.89 -17.22 3.87
N SER A 114 8.81 -17.39 4.80
CA SER A 114 10.17 -17.86 4.49
C SER A 114 10.15 -19.33 4.05
N ALA A 115 11.11 -19.73 3.24
CA ALA A 115 11.19 -21.09 2.70
C ALA A 115 11.31 -22.15 3.80
N ASP A 116 12.00 -21.83 4.88
CA ASP A 116 12.15 -22.71 6.07
C ASP A 116 10.92 -22.71 7.00
N GLY A 117 9.91 -21.87 6.71
CA GLY A 117 8.70 -21.74 7.51
C GLY A 117 8.87 -21.05 8.87
N SER A 118 10.07 -20.53 9.18
CA SER A 118 10.35 -19.83 10.45
C SER A 118 9.61 -18.50 10.58
N VAL A 119 9.38 -17.80 9.47
CA VAL A 119 8.60 -16.58 9.39
C VAL A 119 7.40 -16.78 8.47
N ARG A 120 6.20 -16.72 9.00
CA ARG A 120 4.96 -16.97 8.26
C ARG A 120 4.19 -15.66 8.00
N TYR A 121 4.87 -14.69 7.35
CA TYR A 121 4.31 -13.34 7.18
C TYR A 121 3.06 -13.32 6.30
N SER A 122 3.05 -14.05 5.19
CA SER A 122 1.87 -14.11 4.31
C SER A 122 0.64 -14.67 5.03
N ASP A 123 0.83 -15.70 5.84
CA ASP A 123 -0.25 -16.29 6.65
C ASP A 123 -0.76 -15.27 7.68
N PHE A 124 0.15 -14.59 8.38
CA PHE A 124 -0.19 -13.50 9.30
C PHE A 124 -1.02 -12.41 8.62
N PHE A 125 -0.55 -11.92 7.48
CA PHE A 125 -1.21 -10.83 6.77
C PHE A 125 -2.65 -11.19 6.37
N LEU A 126 -2.85 -12.40 5.83
CA LEU A 126 -4.16 -12.84 5.33
C LEU A 126 -5.08 -13.31 6.46
N GLN A 127 -4.56 -14.02 7.46
CA GLN A 127 -5.39 -14.73 8.46
C GLN A 127 -5.58 -13.93 9.76
N GLU A 128 -4.65 -13.02 10.09
CA GLU A 128 -4.72 -12.21 11.30
C GLU A 128 -4.85 -10.72 11.01
N PHE A 129 -3.97 -10.16 10.17
CA PHE A 129 -3.87 -8.71 10.00
C PHE A 129 -5.09 -8.11 9.30
N ILE A 130 -5.44 -8.60 8.11
CA ILE A 130 -6.63 -8.11 7.38
C ILE A 130 -7.90 -8.22 8.24
N PRO A 131 -8.24 -9.37 8.85
CA PRO A 131 -9.42 -9.47 9.69
C PRO A 131 -9.41 -8.54 10.90
N ALA A 132 -8.26 -8.38 11.57
CA ALA A 132 -8.13 -7.50 12.73
C ALA A 132 -8.34 -6.03 12.37
N ILE A 133 -7.72 -5.57 11.28
CA ILE A 133 -7.87 -4.20 10.79
C ILE A 133 -9.32 -3.91 10.37
N GLU A 134 -9.93 -4.79 9.60
CA GLU A 134 -11.30 -4.58 9.11
C GLU A 134 -12.36 -4.71 10.22
N SER A 135 -12.04 -5.38 11.33
CA SER A 135 -12.86 -5.39 12.54
C SER A 135 -12.68 -4.13 13.40
N LYS A 136 -11.46 -3.61 13.50
CA LYS A 136 -11.12 -2.46 14.35
C LYS A 136 -11.57 -1.14 13.75
N TYR A 137 -11.46 -0.98 12.44
CA TYR A 137 -11.79 0.26 11.74
C TYR A 137 -13.09 0.12 10.94
N ARG A 138 -13.74 1.24 10.62
CA ARG A 138 -14.96 1.25 9.81
C ARG A 138 -14.65 1.03 8.33
N VAL A 139 -14.26 -0.18 8.00
CA VAL A 139 -13.98 -0.63 6.63
C VAL A 139 -15.23 -1.20 5.98
N SER A 140 -15.50 -0.78 4.75
CA SER A 140 -16.53 -1.42 3.92
C SER A 140 -16.07 -2.85 3.57
N SER A 141 -16.89 -3.84 3.88
CA SER A 141 -16.54 -5.24 3.67
C SER A 141 -16.50 -5.64 2.19
N GLY A 142 -15.78 -6.71 1.93
CA GLY A 142 -15.75 -7.40 0.66
C GLY A 142 -14.68 -6.89 -0.32
N ARG A 143 -14.40 -7.73 -1.31
CA ARG A 143 -13.36 -7.56 -2.31
C ARG A 143 -13.37 -6.18 -2.98
N ARG A 144 -14.56 -5.67 -3.36
CA ARG A 144 -14.71 -4.40 -4.08
C ARG A 144 -14.08 -3.20 -3.33
N ASN A 145 -14.02 -3.28 -2.01
CA ASN A 145 -13.56 -2.21 -1.13
C ASN A 145 -12.16 -2.45 -0.58
N ARG A 146 -11.44 -3.47 -1.08
CA ARG A 146 -10.09 -3.81 -0.63
C ARG A 146 -9.12 -3.75 -1.79
N ALA A 147 -8.05 -2.97 -1.62
CA ALA A 147 -6.95 -2.85 -2.57
C ALA A 147 -5.60 -2.99 -1.86
N ILE A 148 -4.55 -3.21 -2.65
CA ILE A 148 -3.19 -3.33 -2.15
C ILE A 148 -2.24 -2.54 -3.04
N SER A 149 -1.24 -1.90 -2.43
CA SER A 149 -0.21 -1.10 -3.08
C SER A 149 1.13 -1.32 -2.41
N GLY A 150 2.20 -0.97 -3.07
CA GLY A 150 3.51 -0.95 -2.44
C GLY A 150 4.61 -0.42 -3.35
N ILE A 151 5.77 -0.18 -2.75
CA ILE A 151 6.98 0.27 -3.44
C ILE A 151 8.09 -0.77 -3.29
N SER A 152 8.91 -0.96 -4.32
CA SER A 152 10.10 -1.83 -4.28
C SER A 152 9.76 -3.25 -3.76
N MET A 153 10.34 -3.69 -2.65
CA MET A 153 9.97 -4.92 -1.94
C MET A 153 8.47 -5.00 -1.67
N GLY A 154 7.85 -3.90 -1.26
CA GLY A 154 6.40 -3.82 -1.02
C GLY A 154 5.59 -3.91 -2.31
N GLY A 155 6.10 -3.36 -3.41
CA GLY A 155 5.53 -3.51 -4.74
C GLY A 155 5.49 -4.97 -5.20
N TYR A 156 6.59 -5.70 -4.97
CA TYR A 156 6.61 -7.16 -5.15
C TYR A 156 5.53 -7.84 -4.30
N GLY A 157 5.48 -7.52 -3.01
CA GLY A 157 4.49 -8.08 -2.08
C GLY A 157 3.06 -7.79 -2.52
N ALA A 158 2.75 -6.57 -2.96
CA ALA A 158 1.43 -6.16 -3.42
C ALA A 158 0.97 -6.95 -4.65
N LEU A 159 1.82 -7.04 -5.68
CA LEU A 159 1.54 -7.84 -6.88
C LEU A 159 1.40 -9.32 -6.53
N ARG A 160 2.31 -9.84 -5.71
CA ARG A 160 2.26 -11.24 -5.27
C ARG A 160 0.97 -11.57 -4.52
N PHE A 161 0.52 -10.72 -3.58
CA PHE A 161 -0.72 -10.96 -2.86
C PHE A 161 -1.94 -10.90 -3.80
N ALA A 162 -2.04 -9.86 -4.62
CA ALA A 162 -3.16 -9.71 -5.54
C ALA A 162 -3.20 -10.83 -6.59
N PHE A 163 -2.05 -11.29 -7.05
CA PHE A 163 -1.96 -12.34 -8.07
C PHE A 163 -2.19 -13.73 -7.49
N SER A 164 -1.84 -13.94 -6.20
CA SER A 164 -2.16 -15.21 -5.51
C SER A 164 -3.61 -15.28 -5.07
N HIS A 165 -4.21 -14.13 -4.70
CA HIS A 165 -5.53 -14.02 -4.09
C HIS A 165 -6.41 -12.99 -4.82
N PRO A 166 -6.66 -13.17 -6.12
CA PRO A 166 -7.48 -12.21 -6.90
C PRO A 166 -8.92 -12.10 -6.39
N GLU A 167 -9.38 -13.06 -5.59
CA GLU A 167 -10.67 -13.04 -4.90
C GLU A 167 -10.72 -12.09 -3.71
N LEU A 168 -9.57 -11.64 -3.19
CA LEU A 168 -9.50 -10.76 -2.01
C LEU A 168 -9.39 -9.29 -2.38
N PHE A 169 -8.77 -8.95 -3.51
CA PHE A 169 -8.46 -7.56 -3.87
C PHE A 169 -9.15 -7.15 -5.16
N SER A 170 -9.74 -5.94 -5.18
CA SER A 170 -10.30 -5.34 -6.40
C SER A 170 -9.25 -4.67 -7.26
N ALA A 171 -8.19 -4.16 -6.63
CA ALA A 171 -7.11 -3.45 -7.30
C ALA A 171 -5.76 -3.71 -6.64
N ALA A 172 -4.71 -3.67 -7.45
CA ALA A 172 -3.32 -3.73 -7.01
C ALA A 172 -2.49 -2.68 -7.75
N SER A 173 -1.58 -2.03 -7.03
CA SER A 173 -0.58 -1.18 -7.66
C SER A 173 0.82 -1.42 -7.12
N ALA A 174 1.84 -1.08 -7.92
CA ALA A 174 3.23 -1.23 -7.53
C ALA A 174 4.10 -0.12 -8.17
N GLN A 175 5.00 0.46 -7.38
CA GLN A 175 6.01 1.39 -7.87
C GLN A 175 7.38 0.75 -7.75
N SER A 176 8.14 0.71 -8.85
CA SER A 176 9.47 0.07 -8.95
C SER A 176 9.54 -1.26 -8.18
N ALA A 177 8.54 -2.14 -8.41
CA ALA A 177 8.47 -3.42 -7.72
C ALA A 177 9.75 -4.23 -7.94
N ALA A 178 10.23 -4.89 -6.89
CA ALA A 178 11.42 -5.77 -6.95
C ALA A 178 11.13 -7.03 -7.79
N LEU A 179 10.85 -6.81 -9.08
CA LEU A 179 10.57 -7.84 -10.07
C LEU A 179 11.88 -8.38 -10.65
N ILE A 180 12.35 -9.45 -10.06
CA ILE A 180 13.64 -10.07 -10.37
C ILE A 180 13.45 -11.04 -11.53
N THR A 181 14.19 -10.85 -12.62
CA THR A 181 14.14 -11.68 -13.82
C THR A 181 15.17 -12.80 -13.82
N GLU A 182 16.18 -12.70 -12.97
CA GLU A 182 17.23 -13.69 -12.81
C GLU A 182 16.68 -15.03 -12.28
N SER A 183 17.25 -16.10 -12.76
CA SER A 183 16.92 -17.44 -12.27
C SER A 183 17.42 -17.66 -10.83
N PRO A 184 16.84 -18.60 -10.07
CA PRO A 184 17.36 -18.98 -8.76
C PRO A 184 18.84 -19.31 -8.75
N GLN A 185 19.36 -19.94 -9.82
CA GLN A 185 20.76 -20.32 -9.94
C GLN A 185 21.69 -19.10 -10.11
N GLU A 186 21.26 -18.09 -10.88
CA GLU A 186 21.98 -16.82 -11.02
C GLU A 186 21.99 -16.04 -9.72
N LEU A 187 20.88 -16.03 -8.99
CA LEU A 187 20.78 -15.37 -7.69
C LEU A 187 21.65 -16.05 -6.62
N ASP A 188 21.71 -17.39 -6.58
CA ASP A 188 22.60 -18.13 -5.70
C ASP A 188 24.09 -17.82 -5.99
N ALA A 189 24.42 -17.63 -7.27
CA ALA A 189 25.76 -17.22 -7.66
C ALA A 189 26.06 -15.77 -7.22
N ALA A 190 25.10 -14.86 -7.31
CA ALA A 190 25.20 -13.47 -6.88
C ALA A 190 25.31 -13.34 -5.34
N ASP A 191 24.57 -14.15 -4.58
CA ASP A 191 24.67 -14.18 -3.11
C ASP A 191 26.07 -14.58 -2.65
N ARG A 192 26.66 -15.57 -3.30
CA ARG A 192 28.06 -15.96 -3.04
C ARG A 192 29.07 -14.84 -3.28
N SER A 193 28.74 -13.85 -4.13
CA SER A 193 29.56 -12.66 -4.34
C SER A 193 29.40 -11.60 -3.24
N GLY A 194 28.45 -11.78 -2.31
CA GLY A 194 28.21 -10.88 -1.19
C GLY A 194 27.29 -9.70 -1.52
N ALA A 195 26.52 -9.76 -2.60
CA ALA A 195 25.58 -8.70 -2.96
C ALA A 195 24.52 -8.48 -1.86
N PRO A 196 24.22 -7.22 -1.45
CA PRO A 196 23.31 -6.94 -0.33
C PRO A 196 21.90 -7.52 -0.51
N LEU A 197 21.37 -7.54 -1.73
CA LEU A 197 20.06 -8.12 -2.03
C LEU A 197 20.08 -9.65 -1.93
N GLY A 198 21.17 -10.29 -2.32
CA GLY A 198 21.36 -11.75 -2.26
C GLY A 198 21.13 -12.32 -0.86
N LYS A 199 21.73 -11.71 0.18
CA LYS A 199 21.51 -12.13 1.57
C LYS A 199 20.04 -12.03 2.01
N THR A 200 19.35 -11.02 1.55
CA THR A 200 17.91 -10.85 1.86
C THR A 200 17.08 -11.93 1.14
N LEU A 201 17.39 -12.20 -0.12
CA LEU A 201 16.70 -13.24 -0.89
C LEU A 201 16.97 -14.64 -0.33
N ALA A 202 18.21 -14.93 0.06
CA ALA A 202 18.58 -16.17 0.71
C ALA A 202 17.82 -16.41 2.02
N ALA A 203 17.64 -15.38 2.84
CA ALA A 203 16.87 -15.46 4.08
C ALA A 203 15.38 -15.75 3.85
N VAL A 204 14.85 -15.36 2.71
CA VAL A 204 13.41 -15.49 2.39
C VAL A 204 13.13 -16.74 1.55
N PHE A 205 13.98 -17.00 0.54
CA PHE A 205 13.79 -18.06 -0.44
C PHE A 205 14.64 -19.31 -0.19
N GLY A 206 15.52 -19.28 0.83
CA GLY A 206 16.43 -20.38 1.15
C GLY A 206 17.83 -20.16 0.61
N ASN A 207 18.79 -20.92 1.14
CA ASN A 207 20.19 -20.95 0.66
C ASN A 207 20.69 -22.40 0.62
N PRO A 208 20.79 -23.02 -0.58
CA PRO A 208 20.45 -22.46 -1.89
C PRO A 208 18.96 -22.11 -2.01
N ILE A 209 18.61 -21.24 -2.97
CA ILE A 209 17.21 -20.83 -3.17
C ILE A 209 16.35 -22.05 -3.49
N ASP A 210 15.28 -22.23 -2.73
CA ASP A 210 14.23 -23.22 -3.02
C ASP A 210 13.46 -22.80 -4.27
N VAL A 211 13.68 -23.50 -5.36
CA VAL A 211 13.12 -23.22 -6.69
C VAL A 211 11.59 -23.32 -6.68
N ALA A 212 11.02 -24.25 -5.92
CA ALA A 212 9.57 -24.41 -5.82
C ALA A 212 8.95 -23.24 -5.05
N HIS A 213 9.57 -22.87 -3.93
CA HIS A 213 9.15 -21.71 -3.13
C HIS A 213 9.27 -20.40 -3.93
N TRP A 214 10.37 -20.19 -4.64
CA TRP A 214 10.56 -19.06 -5.56
C TRP A 214 9.43 -18.96 -6.59
N LYS A 215 9.18 -20.04 -7.34
CA LYS A 215 8.14 -20.10 -8.37
C LYS A 215 6.74 -19.84 -7.79
N ASN A 216 6.44 -20.38 -6.63
CA ASN A 216 5.13 -20.21 -5.98
C ASN A 216 4.89 -18.78 -5.48
N ASN A 217 5.93 -17.97 -5.32
CA ASN A 217 5.86 -16.58 -4.91
C ASN A 217 6.17 -15.59 -6.04
N SER A 218 6.60 -16.03 -7.21
CA SER A 218 6.94 -15.17 -8.35
C SER A 218 5.70 -14.52 -8.96
N PRO A 219 5.61 -13.17 -9.02
CA PRO A 219 4.51 -12.49 -9.71
C PRO A 219 4.33 -12.92 -11.16
N PHE A 220 5.41 -13.26 -11.87
CA PHE A 220 5.34 -13.77 -13.26
C PHE A 220 4.60 -15.10 -13.34
N VAL A 221 4.96 -16.06 -12.50
CA VAL A 221 4.31 -17.38 -12.47
C VAL A 221 2.88 -17.28 -12.03
N LEU A 222 2.60 -16.42 -11.05
CA LEU A 222 1.25 -16.18 -10.54
C LEU A 222 0.36 -15.47 -11.58
N ALA A 223 0.91 -14.52 -12.35
CA ALA A 223 0.22 -13.86 -13.45
C ALA A 223 -0.26 -14.88 -14.48
N GLN A 224 0.62 -15.81 -14.89
CA GLN A 224 0.26 -16.87 -15.82
C GLN A 224 -0.77 -17.84 -15.24
N ARG A 225 -0.53 -18.33 -14.02
CA ARG A 225 -1.38 -19.32 -13.33
C ARG A 225 -2.81 -18.82 -13.13
N ASN A 226 -2.96 -17.55 -12.76
CA ASN A 226 -4.23 -16.95 -12.35
C ASN A 226 -4.78 -15.93 -13.36
N ALA A 227 -4.31 -15.94 -14.63
CA ALA A 227 -4.64 -14.95 -15.65
C ALA A 227 -6.14 -14.69 -15.79
N VAL A 228 -6.97 -15.74 -15.80
CA VAL A 228 -8.44 -15.61 -15.93
C VAL A 228 -9.04 -14.82 -14.76
N ALA A 229 -8.61 -15.09 -13.54
CA ALA A 229 -9.10 -14.40 -12.34
C ALA A 229 -8.58 -12.95 -12.27
N LEU A 230 -7.35 -12.71 -12.75
CA LEU A 230 -6.73 -11.38 -12.79
C LEU A 230 -7.42 -10.41 -13.76
N ARG A 231 -8.16 -10.88 -14.75
CA ARG A 231 -9.00 -10.02 -15.61
C ARG A 231 -10.06 -9.23 -14.84
N LYS A 232 -10.32 -9.59 -13.59
CA LYS A 232 -11.26 -8.89 -12.69
C LYS A 232 -10.55 -7.97 -11.67
N VAL A 233 -9.23 -7.91 -11.68
CA VAL A 233 -8.41 -7.03 -10.81
C VAL A 233 -7.96 -5.84 -11.63
N ALA A 234 -8.17 -4.63 -11.14
CA ALA A 234 -7.53 -3.45 -11.69
C ALA A 234 -6.04 -3.48 -11.30
N ILE A 235 -5.15 -3.34 -12.28
CA ILE A 235 -3.70 -3.46 -12.05
C ILE A 235 -3.03 -2.21 -12.61
N TYR A 236 -2.18 -1.58 -11.78
CA TYR A 236 -1.33 -0.44 -12.14
C TYR A 236 0.08 -0.69 -11.65
N PHE A 237 1.06 -0.40 -12.47
CA PHE A 237 2.44 -0.34 -11.98
C PHE A 237 3.28 0.62 -12.82
N ASN A 238 4.28 1.21 -12.16
CA ASN A 238 5.29 2.04 -12.80
C ASN A 238 6.69 1.64 -12.34
N CYS A 239 7.70 2.07 -13.10
CA CYS A 239 9.09 1.90 -12.74
C CYS A 239 9.91 3.03 -13.35
N GLY A 240 10.92 3.51 -12.62
CA GLY A 240 11.90 4.44 -13.15
C GLY A 240 12.71 3.79 -14.28
N GLN A 241 12.91 4.51 -15.38
CA GLN A 241 13.67 4.01 -16.54
C GLN A 241 15.16 3.79 -16.23
N ASP A 242 15.67 4.50 -15.22
CA ASP A 242 17.05 4.44 -14.74
C ASP A 242 17.11 3.79 -13.34
N ASP A 243 16.23 2.81 -13.06
CA ASP A 243 16.17 2.13 -11.77
C ASP A 243 17.50 1.49 -11.40
N ASN A 244 18.10 1.90 -10.28
CA ASN A 244 19.45 1.50 -9.84
C ASN A 244 19.60 0.00 -9.55
N TYR A 245 18.47 -0.72 -9.40
CA TYR A 245 18.43 -2.17 -9.18
C TYR A 245 18.10 -2.96 -10.45
N GLY A 246 17.82 -2.26 -11.57
CA GLY A 246 17.44 -2.91 -12.84
C GLY A 246 15.99 -3.43 -12.85
N PHE A 247 15.13 -2.97 -11.93
CA PHE A 247 13.75 -3.44 -11.85
C PHE A 247 12.86 -2.97 -13.01
N GLU A 248 13.32 -2.00 -13.82
CA GLU A 248 12.67 -1.61 -15.06
C GLU A 248 12.55 -2.78 -16.05
N LYS A 249 13.54 -3.68 -16.07
CA LYS A 249 13.49 -4.90 -16.91
C LYS A 249 12.40 -5.85 -16.44
N GLY A 250 12.31 -6.04 -15.13
CA GLY A 250 11.26 -6.85 -14.53
C GLY A 250 9.87 -6.27 -14.74
N ALA A 251 9.73 -4.94 -14.66
CA ALA A 251 8.47 -4.25 -14.93
C ALA A 251 8.05 -4.43 -16.40
N ALA A 252 8.96 -4.23 -17.35
CA ALA A 252 8.71 -4.47 -18.78
C ALA A 252 8.33 -5.94 -19.06
N ALA A 253 9.07 -6.90 -18.48
CA ALA A 253 8.77 -8.32 -18.63
C ALA A 253 7.39 -8.70 -18.06
N LEU A 254 6.98 -8.12 -16.93
CA LEU A 254 5.65 -8.34 -16.38
C LEU A 254 4.56 -7.72 -17.28
N HIS A 255 4.80 -6.55 -17.85
CA HIS A 255 3.91 -5.92 -18.82
C HIS A 255 3.66 -6.85 -20.01
N ASP A 256 4.72 -7.34 -20.64
CA ASP A 256 4.66 -8.28 -21.77
C ASP A 256 3.89 -9.57 -21.40
N GLN A 257 4.17 -10.10 -20.20
CA GLN A 257 3.49 -11.30 -19.71
C GLN A 257 1.99 -11.07 -19.53
N LEU A 258 1.57 -9.98 -18.90
CA LEU A 258 0.17 -9.65 -18.68
C LEU A 258 -0.56 -9.37 -20.00
N GLN A 259 0.10 -8.72 -20.97
CA GLN A 259 -0.44 -8.55 -22.33
C GLN A 259 -0.69 -9.90 -23.01
N LYS A 260 0.30 -10.79 -22.98
CA LYS A 260 0.22 -12.14 -23.55
C LYS A 260 -0.93 -12.94 -22.94
N GLU A 261 -1.18 -12.81 -21.64
CA GLU A 261 -2.27 -13.49 -20.93
C GLU A 261 -3.63 -12.77 -21.09
N GLY A 262 -3.70 -11.64 -21.79
CA GLY A 262 -4.92 -10.87 -21.99
C GLY A 262 -5.46 -10.25 -20.70
N VAL A 263 -4.56 -9.92 -19.76
CA VAL A 263 -4.88 -9.23 -18.50
C VAL A 263 -4.71 -7.73 -18.69
N LYS A 264 -5.80 -6.97 -18.58
CA LYS A 264 -5.78 -5.50 -18.67
C LYS A 264 -5.01 -4.91 -17.48
N HIS A 265 -4.12 -3.97 -17.76
CA HIS A 265 -3.33 -3.26 -16.76
C HIS A 265 -2.85 -1.92 -17.29
N GLU A 266 -2.46 -1.03 -16.37
CA GLU A 266 -1.79 0.24 -16.66
C GLU A 266 -0.30 0.07 -16.31
N TYR A 267 0.60 0.27 -17.27
CA TYR A 267 2.06 0.25 -17.06
C TYR A 267 2.68 1.54 -17.57
N HIS A 268 3.50 2.16 -16.73
CA HIS A 268 4.12 3.45 -17.02
C HIS A 268 5.62 3.43 -16.67
N PRO A 269 6.51 3.34 -17.68
CA PRO A 269 7.94 3.57 -17.49
C PRO A 269 8.21 5.08 -17.49
N TYR A 270 8.33 5.67 -16.30
CA TYR A 270 8.64 7.09 -16.17
C TYR A 270 10.15 7.34 -16.12
N PRO A 271 10.65 8.53 -16.56
CA PRO A 271 12.01 8.94 -16.26
C PRO A 271 12.25 8.97 -14.75
N GLY A 272 13.39 8.49 -14.30
CA GLY A 272 13.82 8.53 -12.89
C GLY A 272 14.44 7.23 -12.41
N ASP A 273 14.91 7.28 -11.17
CA ASP A 273 15.69 6.26 -10.49
C ASP A 273 14.87 5.49 -9.43
N HIS A 274 15.54 4.67 -8.60
CA HIS A 274 14.92 3.95 -7.47
C HIS A 274 15.04 4.79 -6.19
N SER A 275 14.34 5.92 -6.13
CA SER A 275 14.44 6.84 -5.00
C SER A 275 13.09 7.21 -4.40
N LEU A 276 13.12 7.69 -3.14
CA LEU A 276 11.94 8.24 -2.49
C LEU A 276 11.33 9.41 -3.28
N THR A 277 12.17 10.24 -3.91
CA THR A 277 11.72 11.34 -4.77
C THR A 277 10.89 10.82 -5.93
N TYR A 278 11.36 9.77 -6.61
CA TYR A 278 10.61 9.12 -7.68
C TYR A 278 9.26 8.61 -7.17
N PHE A 279 9.24 7.87 -6.06
CA PHE A 279 8.02 7.28 -5.51
C PHE A 279 6.97 8.35 -5.15
N LEU A 280 7.39 9.44 -4.51
CA LEU A 280 6.48 10.53 -4.14
C LEU A 280 5.99 11.31 -5.36
N SER A 281 6.84 11.52 -6.38
CA SER A 281 6.46 12.23 -7.62
C SER A 281 5.35 11.51 -8.39
N HIS A 282 5.28 10.18 -8.28
CA HIS A 282 4.31 9.34 -8.98
C HIS A 282 3.27 8.71 -8.03
N PHE A 283 3.17 9.20 -6.79
CA PHE A 283 2.19 8.67 -5.84
C PHE A 283 0.79 9.24 -6.06
N GLU A 284 0.66 10.44 -6.67
CA GLU A 284 -0.63 11.01 -7.06
C GLU A 284 -1.39 10.06 -8.00
N GLU A 285 -0.73 9.54 -9.03
CA GLU A 285 -1.33 8.62 -10.00
C GLU A 285 -1.80 7.32 -9.34
N VAL A 286 -1.02 6.81 -8.39
CA VAL A 286 -1.38 5.62 -7.59
C VAL A 286 -2.65 5.88 -6.77
N LEU A 287 -2.74 7.04 -6.10
CA LEU A 287 -3.90 7.40 -5.29
C LEU A 287 -5.15 7.60 -6.15
N ILE A 288 -5.03 8.26 -7.31
CA ILE A 288 -6.11 8.45 -8.27
C ILE A 288 -6.57 7.10 -8.83
N PHE A 289 -5.63 6.22 -9.21
CA PHE A 289 -5.95 4.87 -9.67
C PHE A 289 -6.79 4.11 -8.64
N HIS A 290 -6.40 4.09 -7.37
CA HIS A 290 -7.16 3.39 -6.33
C HIS A 290 -8.51 4.06 -6.05
N SER A 291 -8.58 5.39 -6.09
CA SER A 291 -9.85 6.12 -5.94
C SER A 291 -10.85 5.75 -7.04
N ARG A 292 -10.39 5.63 -8.30
CA ARG A 292 -11.20 5.13 -9.43
C ARG A 292 -11.61 3.67 -9.22
N ALA A 293 -10.69 2.82 -8.82
CA ALA A 293 -10.96 1.40 -8.59
C ALA A 293 -12.00 1.15 -7.49
N PHE A 294 -12.06 2.03 -6.48
CA PHE A 294 -13.07 2.01 -5.44
C PHE A 294 -14.43 2.63 -5.87
N GLY A 295 -14.48 3.28 -7.05
CA GLY A 295 -15.66 3.99 -7.52
C GLY A 295 -15.95 5.28 -6.74
N LEU A 296 -14.89 5.94 -6.24
CA LEU A 296 -14.97 7.20 -5.49
C LEU A 296 -14.77 8.43 -6.38
N LEU A 297 -14.40 8.23 -7.63
CA LEU A 297 -14.31 9.23 -8.69
C LEU A 297 -15.24 8.82 -9.83
N PRO A 298 -15.78 9.80 -10.58
CA PRO A 298 -16.59 9.54 -11.77
C PRO A 298 -15.82 8.85 -12.88
#